data_c9dfce50dd14b878441d59d257e07495
#
_entry.id   c9dfce50dd14b878441d59d257e07495
#
_cell.length_a   1.000
_cell.length_b   1.000
_cell.length_c   1.000
_cell.angle_alpha   90.00
_cell.angle_beta   90.00
_cell.angle_gamma   90.00
#
_symmetry.space_group_name_H-M   'P 1'
#
loop_
_entity.id
_entity.type
_entity.pdbx_description
1 polymer ?
#
loop_
_entity_poly.entity_id
_entity_poly.type
_entity_poly.pdbx_seq_one_letter_code
_entity_poly.pdbx_strand_id
1 'polypeptide(L)'
;MKIEKSLVSGSMMLLILRLLEEKDMYGYEMIEALREKSQNVFELKAGTLYPLLHGLEEKNFVTSYEQKVMGKERKYYRLTAAGHGRLEEKKEEWKAYQKAVTDVLAMEGLDEKRRISAVCDGSDPL
;
A
#
# COMPACT_ATOMS: atom_id res chain seq x y z
N MET A 1 -2.57 -15.74 6.46
CA MET A 1 -3.74 -14.90 6.79
C MET A 1 -4.22 -14.14 5.56
N LYS A 2 -5.51 -14.09 5.38
CA LYS A 2 -6.07 -13.36 4.25
C LYS A 2 -6.59 -12.00 4.74
N ILE A 3 -6.09 -10.94 4.10
CA ILE A 3 -6.47 -9.57 4.45
C ILE A 3 -7.67 -9.15 3.61
N GLU A 4 -8.63 -8.45 4.20
CA GLU A 4 -9.80 -7.98 3.48
C GLU A 4 -9.45 -7.06 2.31
N LYS A 5 -10.18 -7.21 1.20
CA LYS A 5 -9.96 -6.43 -0.01
C LYS A 5 -9.96 -4.92 0.22
N SER A 6 -10.88 -4.46 1.04
CA SER A 6 -11.00 -3.02 1.29
C SER A 6 -9.76 -2.45 1.95
N LEU A 7 -9.15 -3.23 2.84
CA LEU A 7 -7.91 -2.81 3.51
C LEU A 7 -6.74 -2.81 2.54
N VAL A 8 -6.66 -3.84 1.70
CA VAL A 8 -5.57 -3.98 0.72
C VAL A 8 -5.66 -2.90 -0.35
N SER A 9 -6.85 -2.65 -0.89
CA SER A 9 -7.02 -1.70 -1.98
C SER A 9 -6.60 -0.29 -1.61
N GLY A 10 -6.78 0.09 -0.35
CA GLY A 10 -6.38 1.41 0.12
C GLY A 10 -4.88 1.67 0.09
N SER A 11 -4.08 0.63 0.14
CA SER A 11 -2.62 0.76 0.14
C SER A 11 -1.97 0.33 -1.19
N MET A 12 -2.75 -0.12 -2.17
CA MET A 12 -2.18 -0.69 -3.38
C MET A 12 -1.36 0.29 -4.20
N MET A 13 -1.80 1.54 -4.32
CA MET A 13 -1.03 2.55 -5.03
C MET A 13 0.35 2.73 -4.39
N LEU A 14 0.38 2.85 -3.07
CA LEU A 14 1.62 2.98 -2.31
C LEU A 14 2.57 1.81 -2.60
N LEU A 15 2.03 0.60 -2.57
CA LEU A 15 2.85 -0.60 -2.76
C LEU A 15 3.41 -0.70 -4.18
N ILE A 16 2.60 -0.40 -5.18
CA ILE A 16 3.06 -0.44 -6.58
C ILE A 16 4.11 0.62 -6.85
N LEU A 17 3.87 1.86 -6.39
CA LEU A 17 4.87 2.92 -6.55
C LEU A 17 6.18 2.56 -5.86
N ARG A 18 6.10 1.93 -4.70
CA ARG A 18 7.31 1.51 -3.97
C ARG A 18 8.09 0.44 -4.72
N LEU A 19 7.39 -0.52 -5.34
CA LEU A 19 8.07 -1.53 -6.16
C LEU A 19 8.83 -0.88 -7.31
N LEU A 20 8.19 0.08 -7.97
CA LEU A 20 8.79 0.75 -9.12
C LEU A 20 9.89 1.72 -8.74
N GLU A 21 9.94 2.15 -7.49
CA GLU A 21 11.07 2.93 -6.98
C GLU A 21 12.35 2.10 -7.01
N GLU A 22 12.23 0.82 -6.75
CA GLU A 22 13.37 -0.08 -6.72
C GLU A 22 13.93 -0.35 -8.11
N LYS A 23 13.06 -0.65 -9.07
CA LYS A 23 13.44 -0.87 -10.46
C LYS A 23 12.21 -0.87 -11.36
N ASP A 24 12.42 -0.69 -12.65
CA ASP A 24 11.35 -0.86 -13.62
C ASP A 24 10.88 -2.31 -13.62
N MET A 25 9.58 -2.52 -13.76
CA MET A 25 9.01 -3.86 -13.76
C MET A 25 7.86 -3.96 -14.75
N TYR A 26 7.68 -5.14 -15.31
CA TYR A 26 6.44 -5.43 -16.03
C TYR A 26 5.40 -6.04 -15.07
N GLY A 27 4.15 -6.12 -15.52
CA GLY A 27 3.04 -6.47 -14.62
C GLY A 27 3.25 -7.75 -13.83
N TYR A 28 3.67 -8.82 -14.50
CA TYR A 28 3.87 -10.11 -13.81
C TYR A 28 4.97 -10.01 -12.74
N GLU A 29 6.03 -9.26 -13.02
CA GLU A 29 7.09 -9.05 -12.01
C GLU A 29 6.54 -8.34 -10.77
N MET A 30 5.66 -7.36 -10.97
CA MET A 30 5.06 -6.65 -9.84
C MET A 30 4.23 -7.59 -8.98
N ILE A 31 3.44 -8.45 -9.62
CA ILE A 31 2.61 -9.43 -8.92
C ILE A 31 3.49 -10.36 -8.08
N GLU A 32 4.55 -10.89 -8.69
CA GLU A 32 5.45 -11.80 -8.00
C GLU A 32 6.23 -11.11 -6.87
N ALA A 33 6.73 -9.90 -7.15
CA ALA A 33 7.50 -9.15 -6.15
C ALA A 33 6.62 -8.81 -4.94
N LEU A 34 5.39 -8.41 -5.19
CA LEU A 34 4.48 -8.08 -4.10
C LEU A 34 4.16 -9.30 -3.25
N ARG A 35 3.94 -10.43 -3.89
CA ARG A 35 3.67 -11.67 -3.18
C ARG A 35 4.87 -12.08 -2.32
N GLU A 36 6.07 -12.06 -2.89
CA GLU A 36 7.27 -12.45 -2.17
C GLU A 36 7.59 -11.51 -1.01
N LYS A 37 7.56 -10.21 -1.26
CA LYS A 37 7.91 -9.22 -0.23
C LYS A 37 6.91 -9.20 0.92
N SER A 38 5.69 -9.64 0.70
CA SER A 38 4.65 -9.67 1.73
C SER A 38 4.46 -11.05 2.36
N GLN A 39 5.35 -11.99 2.07
CA GLN A 39 5.22 -13.38 2.53
C GLN A 39 3.84 -13.95 2.22
N ASN A 40 3.42 -13.76 0.98
CA ASN A 40 2.15 -14.26 0.43
C ASN A 40 0.89 -13.61 1.03
N VAL A 41 1.04 -12.50 1.74
CA VAL A 41 -0.13 -11.79 2.28
C VAL A 41 -0.87 -11.05 1.17
N PHE A 42 -0.15 -10.42 0.24
CA PHE A 42 -0.76 -9.69 -0.87
C PHE A 42 -0.72 -10.51 -2.16
N GLU A 43 -1.89 -10.94 -2.59
CA GLU A 43 -2.05 -11.65 -3.85
C GLU A 43 -2.80 -10.74 -4.82
N LEU A 44 -2.04 -10.03 -5.65
CA LEU A 44 -2.60 -9.11 -6.62
C LEU A 44 -2.86 -9.84 -7.92
N LYS A 45 -4.04 -9.63 -8.48
CA LYS A 45 -4.41 -10.23 -9.76
C LYS A 45 -4.29 -9.22 -10.90
N ALA A 46 -4.03 -9.71 -12.11
CA ALA A 46 -3.89 -8.86 -13.29
C ALA A 46 -5.10 -7.95 -13.48
N GLY A 47 -6.30 -8.48 -13.24
CA GLY A 47 -7.53 -7.69 -13.38
C GLY A 47 -7.62 -6.50 -12.45
N THR A 48 -6.89 -6.50 -11.37
CA THR A 48 -6.82 -5.37 -10.44
C THR A 48 -5.61 -4.49 -10.78
N LEU A 49 -4.50 -5.11 -11.13
CA LEU A 49 -3.25 -4.39 -11.38
C LEU A 49 -3.32 -3.47 -12.59
N TYR A 50 -3.79 -3.98 -13.74
CA TYR A 50 -3.73 -3.19 -14.97
C TYR A 50 -4.59 -1.93 -14.96
N PRO A 51 -5.83 -1.95 -14.42
CA PRO A 51 -6.57 -0.70 -14.25
C PRO A 51 -5.85 0.30 -13.36
N LEU A 52 -5.20 -0.17 -12.31
CA LEU A 52 -4.42 0.69 -11.42
C LEU A 52 -3.25 1.33 -12.17
N LEU A 53 -2.51 0.54 -12.95
CA LEU A 53 -1.39 1.04 -13.74
C LEU A 53 -1.84 2.06 -14.77
N HIS A 54 -2.98 1.81 -15.43
CA HIS A 54 -3.56 2.77 -16.37
C HIS A 54 -3.87 4.10 -15.70
N GLY A 55 -4.45 4.04 -14.49
CA GLY A 55 -4.75 5.26 -13.73
C GLY A 55 -3.48 6.02 -13.34
N LEU A 56 -2.44 5.30 -12.96
CA LEU A 56 -1.16 5.92 -12.61
C LEU A 56 -0.49 6.54 -13.83
N GLU A 57 -0.62 5.88 -14.97
CA GLU A 57 -0.07 6.40 -16.23
C GLU A 57 -0.81 7.67 -16.67
N GLU A 58 -2.13 7.68 -16.55
CA GLU A 58 -2.94 8.87 -16.87
C GLU A 58 -2.57 10.06 -16.00
N LYS A 59 -2.25 9.81 -14.75
CA LYS A 59 -1.82 10.87 -13.82
C LYS A 59 -0.35 11.21 -13.96
N ASN A 60 0.33 10.55 -14.86
CA ASN A 60 1.75 10.77 -15.13
C ASN A 60 2.66 10.41 -13.94
N PHE A 61 2.23 9.50 -13.10
CA PHE A 61 3.06 8.98 -12.01
C PHE A 61 3.96 7.85 -12.48
N VAL A 62 3.55 7.16 -13.54
CA VAL A 62 4.38 6.15 -14.18
C VAL A 62 4.33 6.36 -15.69
N THR A 63 5.35 5.87 -16.37
CA THR A 63 5.39 5.80 -17.82
C THR A 63 5.70 4.36 -18.20
N SER A 64 5.49 4.00 -19.44
CA SER A 64 5.70 2.63 -19.90
C SER A 64 6.53 2.59 -21.18
N TYR A 65 7.19 1.48 -21.38
CA TYR A 65 7.96 1.20 -22.58
C TYR A 65 7.98 -0.30 -22.82
N GLU A 66 8.24 -0.69 -24.05
CA GLU A 66 8.32 -2.11 -24.38
C GLU A 66 9.75 -2.55 -24.49
N GLN A 67 10.03 -3.75 -24.03
CA GLN A 67 11.37 -4.33 -24.09
C GLN A 67 11.25 -5.83 -24.32
N LYS A 68 12.11 -6.36 -25.18
CA LYS A 68 12.18 -7.81 -25.40
C LYS A 68 13.02 -8.45 -24.32
N VAL A 69 12.45 -9.48 -23.69
CA VAL A 69 13.14 -10.28 -22.71
C VAL A 69 12.93 -11.74 -23.09
N MET A 70 14.01 -12.44 -23.39
CA MET A 70 13.99 -13.84 -23.79
C MET A 70 13.04 -14.10 -24.97
N GLY A 71 13.07 -13.21 -25.96
CA GLY A 71 12.26 -13.33 -27.16
C GLY A 71 10.83 -12.88 -27.06
N LYS A 72 10.38 -12.47 -25.87
CA LYS A 72 9.01 -11.96 -25.65
C LYS A 72 9.04 -10.47 -25.39
N GLU A 73 8.11 -9.74 -25.99
CA GLU A 73 7.94 -8.34 -25.71
C GLU A 73 7.18 -8.19 -24.41
N ARG A 74 7.71 -7.33 -23.52
CA ARG A 74 7.12 -7.04 -22.23
C ARG A 74 6.93 -5.53 -22.08
N LYS A 75 5.81 -5.13 -21.54
CA LYS A 75 5.56 -3.72 -21.25
C LYS A 75 6.04 -3.42 -19.84
N TYR A 76 7.11 -2.64 -19.76
CA TYR A 76 7.71 -2.23 -18.51
C TYR A 76 7.13 -0.91 -18.05
N TYR A 77 7.04 -0.73 -16.75
CA TYR A 77 6.59 0.52 -16.14
C TYR A 77 7.72 1.13 -15.35
N ARG A 78 7.81 2.44 -15.44
CA ARG A 78 8.86 3.23 -14.78
C ARG A 78 8.23 4.34 -13.97
N LEU A 79 8.76 4.56 -12.77
CA LEU A 79 8.32 5.66 -11.92
C LEU A 79 8.84 6.97 -12.48
N THR A 80 7.97 7.97 -12.63
CA THR A 80 8.36 9.30 -13.07
C THR A 80 8.79 10.14 -11.87
N ALA A 81 9.33 11.35 -12.13
CA ALA A 81 9.64 12.29 -11.05
C ALA A 81 8.39 12.63 -10.25
N ALA A 82 7.26 12.86 -10.94
CA ALA A 82 5.99 13.10 -10.27
C ALA A 82 5.56 11.89 -9.45
N GLY A 83 5.83 10.69 -9.95
CA GLY A 83 5.55 9.44 -9.23
C GLY A 83 6.37 9.31 -7.96
N HIS A 84 7.64 9.70 -8.01
CA HIS A 84 8.48 9.73 -6.80
C HIS A 84 7.89 10.66 -5.74
N GLY A 85 7.46 11.85 -6.15
CA GLY A 85 6.83 12.80 -5.24
C GLY A 85 5.56 12.22 -4.63
N ARG A 86 4.74 11.59 -5.46
CA ARG A 86 3.50 10.98 -4.98
C ARG A 86 3.77 9.84 -4.01
N LEU A 87 4.81 9.06 -4.27
CA LEU A 87 5.22 7.98 -3.37
C LEU A 87 5.59 8.52 -2.00
N GLU A 88 6.38 9.59 -1.95
CA GLU A 88 6.77 10.19 -0.66
C GLU A 88 5.56 10.69 0.12
N GLU A 89 4.60 11.32 -0.57
CA GLU A 89 3.34 11.74 0.06
C GLU A 89 2.58 10.53 0.63
N LYS A 90 2.51 9.45 -0.15
CA LYS A 90 1.81 8.25 0.29
C LYS A 90 2.50 7.57 1.46
N LYS A 91 3.83 7.59 1.50
CA LYS A 91 4.58 7.06 2.64
C LYS A 91 4.27 7.83 3.92
N GLU A 92 4.22 9.16 3.83
CA GLU A 92 3.90 10.00 4.98
C GLU A 92 2.47 9.77 5.45
N GLU A 93 1.54 9.68 4.50
CA GLU A 93 0.14 9.38 4.80
C GLU A 93 0.02 8.03 5.53
N TRP A 94 0.72 7.02 5.02
CA TRP A 94 0.72 5.69 5.63
C TRP A 94 1.28 5.71 7.05
N LYS A 95 2.39 6.41 7.26
CA LYS A 95 2.98 6.51 8.61
C LYS A 95 2.01 7.15 9.60
N ALA A 96 1.37 8.22 9.18
CA ALA A 96 0.39 8.90 10.04
C ALA A 96 -0.80 8.00 10.34
N TYR A 97 -1.31 7.33 9.32
CA TYR A 97 -2.42 6.41 9.47
C TYR A 97 -2.07 5.24 10.40
N GLN A 98 -0.92 4.62 10.16
CA GLN A 98 -0.45 3.50 10.95
C GLN A 98 -0.28 3.88 12.41
N LYS A 99 0.29 5.06 12.66
CA LYS A 99 0.47 5.55 14.01
C LYS A 99 -0.88 5.77 14.69
N ALA A 100 -1.81 6.40 14.00
CA ALA A 100 -3.14 6.65 14.55
C ALA A 100 -3.87 5.35 14.90
N VAL A 101 -3.83 4.38 14.00
CA VAL A 101 -4.44 3.07 14.24
C VAL A 101 -3.79 2.38 15.43
N THR A 102 -2.47 2.39 15.46
CA THR A 102 -1.70 1.76 16.54
C THR A 102 -2.04 2.41 17.88
N ASP A 103 -2.11 3.74 17.92
CA ASP A 103 -2.43 4.47 19.14
C ASP A 103 -3.83 4.11 19.65
N VAL A 104 -4.79 4.01 18.74
CA VAL A 104 -6.15 3.63 19.13
C VAL A 104 -6.18 2.20 19.65
N LEU A 105 -5.50 1.29 18.98
CA LEU A 105 -5.44 -0.11 19.41
C LEU A 105 -4.73 -0.26 20.74
N ALA A 106 -3.71 0.57 20.98
CA ALA A 106 -2.98 0.55 22.25
C ALA A 106 -3.84 1.00 23.44
N MET A 107 -4.96 1.69 23.18
CA MET A 107 -5.89 2.06 24.23
C MET A 107 -6.50 0.87 24.96
N GLU A 108 -6.47 -0.31 24.36
CA GLU A 108 -7.00 -1.51 24.99
C GLU A 108 -6.39 -1.75 26.38
N GLY A 109 -5.06 -1.64 26.48
CA GLY A 109 -4.36 -1.78 27.76
C GLY A 109 -4.62 -0.62 28.70
N LEU A 110 -4.73 0.58 28.16
CA LEU A 110 -5.04 1.78 28.93
C LEU A 110 -6.50 1.82 29.33
N ASP A 111 -7.36 1.22 28.54
CA ASP A 111 -8.79 1.22 28.75
C ASP A 111 -9.18 0.51 30.04
N GLU A 112 -8.51 -0.58 30.39
CA GLU A 112 -8.76 -1.26 31.64
C GLU A 112 -8.44 -0.37 32.83
N LYS A 113 -7.32 0.31 32.81
CA LYS A 113 -6.93 1.24 33.86
C LYS A 113 -7.89 2.42 33.95
N ARG A 114 -8.29 2.95 32.81
CA ARG A 114 -9.24 4.04 32.76
C ARG A 114 -10.61 3.63 33.23
N ARG A 115 -11.01 2.41 32.92
CA ARG A 115 -12.30 1.89 33.33
C ARG A 115 -12.39 1.84 34.86
N ILE A 116 -11.32 1.43 35.48
CA ILE A 116 -11.25 1.42 36.94
C ILE A 116 -11.35 2.83 37.51
N SER A 117 -10.61 3.75 36.93
CA SER A 117 -10.63 5.16 37.34
C SER A 117 -11.99 5.81 37.08
N ALA A 118 -12.58 5.54 35.94
CA ALA A 118 -13.87 6.12 35.56
C ALA A 118 -14.99 5.65 36.49
N VAL A 119 -14.92 4.39 36.89
CA VAL A 119 -15.88 3.87 37.84
C VAL A 119 -15.76 4.61 39.17
N CYS A 120 -14.52 4.93 39.57
CA CYS A 120 -14.30 5.64 40.81
C CYS A 120 -14.78 7.08 40.79
N ASP A 121 -14.59 7.80 39.71
CA ASP A 121 -14.97 9.20 39.64
C ASP A 121 -16.34 9.43 39.00
N GLY A 122 -16.96 8.36 38.49
CA GLY A 122 -18.32 8.45 37.97
C GLY A 122 -18.44 9.25 36.68
N SER A 123 -17.34 9.55 35.99
CA SER A 123 -17.41 10.29 34.74
C SER A 123 -17.81 9.38 33.59
N ASP A 124 -18.64 9.92 32.73
CA ASP A 124 -19.10 9.21 31.56
C ASP A 124 -18.18 9.59 30.38
N PRO A 125 -17.47 8.62 29.80
CA PRO A 125 -16.53 8.92 28.72
C PRO A 125 -17.23 9.25 27.43
N LEU A 126 -18.55 9.39 27.43
CA LEU A 126 -19.19 9.83 26.26
C LEU A 126 -20.44 9.36 25.89
#